data_0b4599a21d9496d89019af1edc4e40c8
#
_entry.id   0b4599a21d9496d89019af1edc4e40c8
#
_cell.length_a   1.000
_cell.length_b   1.000
_cell.length_c   1.000
_cell.angle_alpha   90.00
_cell.angle_beta   90.00
_cell.angle_gamma   90.00
#
_symmetry.space_group_name_H-M   'P 1'
#
loop_
_entity.id
_entity.type
_entity.pdbx_description
1 polymer ?
#
loop_
_entity_poly.entity_id
_entity_poly.type
_entity_poly.pdbx_seq_one_letter_code
_entity_poly.pdbx_strand_id
1 'polypeptide(L)' 'MLVLSRTRNEEVVLVVPPSDKQTEIVCTVADIRGDKVRMGWTAPIETTIRRREVQDAIDRENAA' A
#
# COMPACT_ATOMS: atom_id res chain seq x y z
N MET A 1 10.04 3.90 -6.18
CA MET A 1 9.58 2.72 -5.43
C MET A 1 9.27 3.10 -4.00
N LEU A 2 8.12 2.71 -3.50
CA LEU A 2 7.75 2.88 -2.10
C LEU A 2 8.10 1.60 -1.33
N VAL A 3 8.74 1.73 -0.18
CA VAL A 3 9.09 0.57 0.65
C VAL A 3 8.33 0.65 1.96
N LEU A 4 7.59 -0.41 2.29
CA LEU A 4 6.84 -0.53 3.53
C LEU A 4 7.18 -1.84 4.23
N SER A 5 7.31 -1.79 5.56
CA SER A 5 7.46 -2.99 6.36
C SER A 5 6.15 -3.31 7.05
N ARG A 6 5.74 -4.58 7.00
CA ARG A 6 4.51 -5.04 7.65
C ARG A 6 4.75 -6.33 8.40
N THR A 7 4.05 -6.49 9.50
CA THR A 7 4.05 -7.74 10.24
C THR A 7 2.77 -8.51 9.93
N ARG A 8 2.67 -9.72 10.49
CA ARG A 8 1.51 -10.59 10.26
C ARG A 8 0.21 -9.86 10.57
N ASN A 9 -0.78 -10.03 9.71
CA ASN A 9 -2.14 -9.47 9.83
C ASN A 9 -2.22 -7.95 9.65
N GLU A 10 -1.12 -7.29 9.36
CA GLU A 10 -1.15 -5.88 9.01
C GLU A 10 -1.40 -5.71 7.51
N GLU A 11 -2.17 -4.70 7.15
CA GLU A 11 -2.63 -4.51 5.78
C GLU A 11 -1.98 -3.31 5.12
N VAL A 12 -1.87 -3.39 3.80
CA VAL A 12 -1.51 -2.25 2.94
C VAL A 12 -2.70 -1.98 2.04
N VAL A 13 -3.10 -0.72 1.95
CA VAL A 13 -4.25 -0.31 1.15
C VAL A 13 -3.76 0.36 -0.12
N LEU A 14 -4.26 -0.12 -1.25
CA LEU A 14 -4.02 0.48 -2.55
C LEU A 14 -5.30 1.11 -3.05
N VAL A 15 -5.26 2.40 -3.33
CA VAL A 15 -6.40 3.10 -3.93
C VAL A 15 -6.03 3.45 -5.35
N VAL A 16 -6.75 2.83 -6.29
CA VAL A 16 -6.50 2.99 -7.73
C VAL A 16 -7.65 3.79 -8.32
N PRO A 17 -7.37 4.94 -8.95
CA PRO A 17 -8.45 5.72 -9.55
C PRO A 17 -9.12 4.95 -10.68
N PRO A 18 -10.40 5.24 -10.96
CA PRO A 18 -11.09 4.60 -12.08
C PRO A 18 -10.36 4.87 -13.39
N SER A 19 -10.25 3.84 -14.22
CA SER A 19 -9.59 3.96 -15.52
C SER A 19 -10.13 2.88 -16.45
N ASP A 20 -10.19 3.18 -17.74
CA ASP A 20 -10.53 2.21 -18.77
C ASP A 20 -9.28 1.44 -19.23
N LYS A 21 -8.13 1.75 -18.69
CA LYS A 21 -6.87 1.10 -19.01
C LYS A 21 -6.41 0.21 -17.87
N GLN A 22 -5.66 -0.81 -18.21
CA GLN A 22 -5.08 -1.72 -17.22
C GLN A 22 -4.07 -0.97 -16.34
N THR A 23 -4.16 -1.19 -15.05
CA THR A 23 -3.19 -0.67 -14.08
C THR A 23 -2.32 -1.82 -13.59
N GLU A 24 -1.01 -1.66 -13.71
CA GLU A 24 -0.06 -2.66 -13.21
C GLU A 24 0.61 -2.14 -11.94
N ILE A 25 0.53 -2.92 -10.89
CA ILE A 25 1.18 -2.62 -9.61
C ILE A 25 2.06 -3.80 -9.28
N VAL A 26 3.35 -3.54 -9.08
CA VAL A 26 4.32 -4.58 -8.78
C VAL A 26 4.73 -4.48 -7.32
N CYS A 27 4.59 -5.60 -6.60
CA CYS A 27 5.05 -5.72 -5.23
C CYS A 27 6.22 -6.70 -5.19
N THR A 28 7.34 -6.25 -4.63
CA THR A 28 8.53 -7.07 -4.48
C THR A 28 8.82 -7.28 -3.02
N VAL A 29 8.99 -8.53 -2.60
CA VAL A 29 9.42 -8.84 -1.24
C VAL A 29 10.93 -8.63 -1.19
N ALA A 30 11.36 -7.59 -0.47
CA ALA A 30 12.77 -7.20 -0.42
C ALA A 30 13.52 -7.90 0.70
N ASP A 31 12.85 -8.17 1.82
CA ASP A 31 13.49 -8.79 2.97
C ASP A 31 12.44 -9.41 3.90
N ILE A 32 12.81 -10.49 4.58
CA ILE A 32 11.95 -11.12 5.58
C ILE A 32 12.80 -11.34 6.83
N ARG A 33 12.34 -10.79 7.96
CA ARG A 33 13.01 -10.94 9.24
C ARG A 33 11.99 -11.32 10.31
N GLY A 34 12.00 -12.59 10.70
CA GLY A 34 11.00 -13.11 11.63
C GLY A 34 9.62 -12.97 11.03
N ASP A 35 8.74 -12.24 11.70
CA ASP A 35 7.38 -11.97 11.22
C ASP A 35 7.26 -10.64 10.46
N LYS A 36 8.37 -9.92 10.29
CA LYS A 36 8.37 -8.64 9.58
C LYS A 36 8.76 -8.84 8.10
N VAL A 37 7.98 -8.29 7.20
CA VAL A 37 8.23 -8.34 5.77
C VAL A 37 8.40 -6.93 5.24
N ARG A 38 9.51 -6.72 4.53
CA ARG A 38 9.76 -5.46 3.82
C ARG A 38 9.35 -5.64 2.37
N MET A 39 8.45 -4.79 1.89
CA MET A 39 7.92 -4.87 0.53
C MET A 39 8.17 -3.57 -0.22
N GLY A 40 8.65 -3.70 -1.45
CA GLY A 40 8.79 -2.57 -2.36
C GLY A 40 7.60 -2.54 -3.32
N TRP A 41 7.04 -1.37 -3.54
CA TRP A 41 5.85 -1.18 -4.39
C TRP A 41 6.19 -0.25 -5.55
N THR A 42 5.86 -0.68 -6.74
CA THR A 42 5.99 0.15 -7.95
C THR A 42 4.63 0.24 -8.61
N ALA A 43 4.14 1.46 -8.78
CA ALA A 43 2.80 1.71 -9.30
C ALA A 43 2.77 3.04 -10.05
N PRO A 44 1.74 3.26 -10.90
CA PRO A 44 1.54 4.57 -11.52
C PRO A 44 1.39 5.67 -10.45
N ILE A 45 1.74 6.89 -10.82
CA ILE A 45 1.77 8.02 -9.89
C ILE A 45 0.38 8.32 -9.29
N GLU A 46 -0.70 7.96 -10.01
CA GLU A 46 -2.07 8.19 -9.54
C GLU A 46 -2.48 7.20 -8.45
N THR A 47 -1.76 6.10 -8.30
CA THR A 47 -2.07 5.07 -7.31
C THR A 47 -1.57 5.50 -5.95
N THR A 48 -2.44 5.42 -4.95
CA THR A 48 -2.08 5.70 -3.57
C THR A 48 -1.82 4.39 -2.84
N ILE A 49 -0.69 4.30 -2.16
CA ILE A 49 -0.31 3.11 -1.38
C ILE A 49 -0.04 3.57 0.05
N ARG A 50 -0.80 3.03 1.02
CA ARG A 50 -0.68 3.42 2.43
C ARG A 50 -0.85 2.20 3.33
N ARG A 51 -0.23 2.28 4.51
CA ARG A 51 -0.56 1.33 5.57
C ARG A 51 -2.01 1.51 5.97
N ARG A 52 -2.66 0.42 6.38
CA ARG A 52 -4.09 0.43 6.72
C ARG A 52 -4.41 1.50 7.79
N GLU A 53 -3.61 1.60 8.82
CA GLU A 53 -3.86 2.55 9.91
C GLU A 53 -3.78 4.01 9.45
N VAL A 54 -2.91 4.29 8.47
CA VAL A 54 -2.80 5.64 7.90
C VAL A 54 -4.04 5.96 7.07
N GLN A 55 -4.50 5.02 6.25
CA GLN A 55 -5.70 5.20 5.44
C GLN A 55 -6.94 5.38 6.32
N ASP A 56 -7.06 4.60 7.39
CA ASP A 56 -8.17 4.69 8.30
C ASP A 56 -8.20 6.06 9.01
N ALA A 57 -7.04 6.60 9.36
CA ALA A 57 -6.95 7.93 9.96
C ALA A 57 -7.42 9.02 8.99
N ILE A 58 -7.04 8.92 7.72
CA ILE A 58 -7.48 9.85 6.68
C ILE A 58 -8.99 9.75 6.48
N ASP A 59 -9.53 8.52 6.42
CA ASP A 59 -10.97 8.30 6.25
C ASP A 59 -11.76 8.88 7.41
N ARG A 60 -11.26 8.77 8.64
CA ARG A 60 -11.92 9.38 9.81
C ARG A 60 -11.93 10.90 9.75
N GLU A 61 -10.85 11.52 9.29
CA GLU A 61 -10.78 12.97 9.12
C GLU A 61 -11.77 13.46 8.06
N ASN A 62 -11.97 12.66 7.01
CA ASN A 62 -12.83 13.02 5.90
C ASN A 62 -14.28 12.59 6.09
N ALA A 63 -14.59 11.85 7.14
CA ALA A 63 -15.92 11.31 7.42
C ALA A 63 -16.81 12.29 8.22
N ALA A 64 -16.51 13.55 8.23
CA ALA A 64 -17.23 14.55 9.01
C ALA A 64 -18.68 14.72 8.54
#